data_052db3d558d1653517491b9a24aefbff
#
_entry.id   052db3d558d1653517491b9a24aefbff
#
_cell.length_a   1.000
_cell.length_b   1.000
_cell.length_c   1.000
_cell.angle_alpha   90.00
_cell.angle_beta   90.00
_cell.angle_gamma   90.00
#
_symmetry.space_group_name_H-M   'P 1'
#
loop_
_entity.id
_entity.type
_entity.pdbx_description
1 polymer ?
#
loop_
_entity_poly.entity_id
_entity_poly.type
_entity_poly.pdbx_seq_one_letter_code
_entity_poly.pdbx_strand_id
1 'polypeptide(L)'
;LVVFLGANDPWDMPNPKGGIYLKFQSPEWETVYRSRISQIIQTAKENRISVMWLSPPNMKKDSLNQQMVYLNRVISDEVKKHQAFFIDTRPLLGGKNDIYNEYITKNGNSIKMRSADGIHFSTDGQKLIAQVISSHLKIIH
;
A
#
# COMPACT_ATOMS: atom_id res chain seq x y z
N LEU A 1 7.20 -12.73 -3.73
CA LEU A 1 6.74 -12.12 -2.49
C LEU A 1 5.69 -11.06 -2.80
N VAL A 2 4.50 -11.18 -2.22
CA VAL A 2 3.46 -10.15 -2.25
C VAL A 2 3.51 -9.39 -0.93
N VAL A 3 3.66 -8.06 -1.00
CA VAL A 3 3.70 -7.17 0.17
C VAL A 3 2.49 -6.25 0.11
N PHE A 4 1.69 -6.24 1.17
CA PHE A 4 0.53 -5.38 1.31
C PHE A 4 0.48 -4.81 2.73
N LEU A 5 1.26 -3.77 2.95
CA LEU A 5 1.50 -3.13 4.25
C LEU A 5 1.30 -1.61 4.13
N GLY A 6 1.23 -0.92 5.26
CA GLY A 6 1.24 0.53 5.34
C GLY A 6 0.03 1.17 6.04
N ALA A 7 -1.13 0.49 6.07
CA ALA A 7 -2.34 1.09 6.66
C ALA A 7 -2.21 1.44 8.16
N ASN A 8 -1.30 0.77 8.86
CA ASN A 8 -1.01 0.98 10.27
C ASN A 8 0.33 1.70 10.52
N ASP A 9 0.96 2.24 9.48
CA ASP A 9 2.31 2.80 9.60
C ASP A 9 2.38 4.33 9.80
N PRO A 10 1.29 5.14 9.66
CA PRO A 10 1.37 6.58 9.79
C PRO A 10 1.44 7.06 11.26
N TRP A 11 2.45 6.59 11.96
CA TRP A 11 2.75 6.92 13.34
C TRP A 11 4.22 7.29 13.55
N ASP A 12 4.50 8.00 14.64
CA ASP A 12 5.85 8.18 15.11
C ASP A 12 6.51 6.82 15.34
N MET A 13 7.76 6.64 14.94
CA MET A 13 8.46 5.37 15.08
C MET A 13 9.68 5.49 15.99
N PRO A 14 10.09 4.38 16.64
CA PRO A 14 11.36 4.33 17.36
C PRO A 14 12.54 4.69 16.44
N ASN A 15 13.43 5.55 16.94
CA ASN A 15 14.66 5.88 16.24
C ASN A 15 15.63 4.70 16.32
N PRO A 16 16.11 4.14 15.19
CA PRO A 16 17.06 3.02 15.19
C PRO A 16 18.38 3.34 15.91
N LYS A 17 18.72 4.62 16.02
CA LYS A 17 19.93 5.10 16.74
C LYS A 17 19.68 5.32 18.24
N GLY A 18 18.48 5.04 18.72
CA GLY A 18 18.05 5.34 20.08
C GLY A 18 17.62 6.80 20.30
N GLY A 19 17.12 7.11 21.48
CA GLY A 19 16.67 8.45 21.85
C GLY A 19 15.20 8.73 21.50
N ILE A 20 14.91 9.94 21.05
CA ILE A 20 13.55 10.42 20.77
C ILE A 20 12.96 9.72 19.54
N TYR A 21 11.68 9.40 19.59
CA TYR A 21 10.92 8.88 18.45
C TYR A 21 11.00 9.82 17.24
N LEU A 22 11.12 9.24 16.06
CA LEU A 22 11.04 9.96 14.80
C LEU A 22 9.59 10.34 14.53
N LYS A 23 9.34 11.61 14.32
CA LYS A 23 8.00 12.12 14.02
C LYS A 23 7.56 11.70 12.63
N PHE A 24 6.34 11.19 12.50
CA PHE A 24 5.74 10.86 11.22
C PHE A 24 5.83 12.06 10.25
N GLN A 25 6.23 11.78 9.01
CA GLN A 25 6.50 12.76 7.94
C GLN A 25 7.74 13.63 8.15
N SER A 26 8.54 13.46 9.21
CA SER A 26 9.84 14.13 9.27
C SER A 26 10.81 13.53 8.24
N PRO A 27 11.81 14.28 7.78
CA PRO A 27 12.85 13.78 6.87
C PRO A 27 13.56 12.52 7.40
N GLU A 28 13.80 12.47 8.70
CA GLU A 28 14.43 11.33 9.37
C GLU A 28 13.51 10.11 9.36
N TRP A 29 12.21 10.30 9.62
CA TRP A 29 11.21 9.26 9.56
C TRP A 29 11.14 8.68 8.14
N GLU A 30 11.02 9.54 7.13
CA GLU A 30 10.94 9.12 5.73
C GLU A 30 12.20 8.34 5.31
N THR A 31 13.38 8.80 5.73
CA THR A 31 14.65 8.12 5.45
C THR A 31 14.67 6.70 6.02
N VAL A 32 14.26 6.53 7.28
CA VAL A 32 14.19 5.22 7.93
C VAL A 32 13.13 4.33 7.27
N TYR A 33 11.96 4.90 6.94
CA TYR A 33 10.88 4.14 6.31
C TYR A 33 11.28 3.63 4.91
N ARG A 34 11.88 4.48 4.07
CA ARG A 34 12.44 4.11 2.76
C ARG A 34 13.51 3.02 2.90
N SER A 35 14.38 3.14 3.88
CA SER A 35 15.41 2.11 4.14
C SER A 35 14.80 0.75 4.45
N ARG A 36 13.69 0.67 5.20
CA ARG A 36 12.99 -0.59 5.47
C ARG A 36 12.38 -1.20 4.22
N ILE A 37 11.75 -0.40 3.37
CA ILE A 37 11.23 -0.87 2.07
C ILE A 37 12.38 -1.43 1.22
N SER A 38 13.46 -0.66 1.12
CA SER A 38 14.68 -1.03 0.41
C SER A 38 15.24 -2.37 0.87
N GLN A 39 15.34 -2.56 2.20
CA GLN A 39 15.86 -3.78 2.80
C GLN A 39 15.00 -5.01 2.46
N ILE A 40 13.67 -4.88 2.52
CA ILE A 40 12.76 -5.97 2.14
C ILE A 40 12.99 -6.37 0.68
N ILE A 41 13.06 -5.39 -0.23
CA ILE A 41 13.23 -5.65 -1.66
C ILE A 41 14.62 -6.24 -1.96
N GLN A 42 15.67 -5.72 -1.34
CA GLN A 42 17.02 -6.21 -1.54
C GLN A 42 17.20 -7.64 -1.02
N THR A 43 16.70 -7.92 0.20
CA THR A 43 16.72 -9.29 0.76
C THR A 43 15.97 -10.27 -0.14
N ALA A 44 14.82 -9.88 -0.70
CA ALA A 44 14.09 -10.72 -1.64
C ALA A 44 14.93 -10.97 -2.91
N LYS A 45 15.54 -9.94 -3.49
CA LYS A 45 16.39 -10.07 -4.70
C LYS A 45 17.59 -10.99 -4.47
N GLU A 46 18.28 -10.86 -3.34
CA GLU A 46 19.41 -11.73 -2.97
C GLU A 46 19.00 -13.21 -2.92
N ASN A 47 17.75 -13.48 -2.56
CA ASN A 47 17.16 -14.81 -2.55
C ASN A 47 16.43 -15.18 -3.85
N ARG A 48 16.59 -14.41 -4.94
CA ARG A 48 15.97 -14.62 -6.25
C ARG A 48 14.41 -14.59 -6.19
N ILE A 49 13.87 -13.81 -5.26
CA ILE A 49 12.42 -13.63 -5.07
C ILE A 49 12.01 -12.29 -5.69
N SER A 50 11.08 -12.34 -6.64
CA SER A 50 10.44 -11.14 -7.16
C SER A 50 9.48 -10.56 -6.14
N VAL A 51 9.43 -9.21 -6.04
CA VAL A 51 8.55 -8.50 -5.13
C VAL A 51 7.44 -7.81 -5.91
N MET A 52 6.20 -8.02 -5.47
CA MET A 52 5.01 -7.29 -5.86
C MET A 52 4.50 -6.52 -4.63
N TRP A 53 4.49 -5.20 -4.70
CA TRP A 53 4.07 -4.34 -3.61
C TRP A 53 2.74 -3.66 -3.93
N LEU A 54 1.75 -3.81 -3.07
CA LEU A 54 0.45 -3.15 -3.18
C LEU A 54 0.41 -1.92 -2.29
N SER A 55 -0.13 -0.83 -2.82
CA SER A 55 -0.36 0.39 -2.04
C SER A 55 -1.45 0.20 -0.99
N PRO A 56 -1.35 0.81 0.21
CA PRO A 56 -2.53 0.98 1.07
C PRO A 56 -3.62 1.78 0.33
N PRO A 57 -4.90 1.41 0.52
CA PRO A 57 -6.01 2.04 -0.17
C PRO A 57 -6.36 3.40 0.43
N ASN A 58 -7.22 4.17 -0.24
CA ASN A 58 -7.83 5.36 0.32
C ASN A 58 -8.68 5.00 1.56
N MET A 59 -8.74 5.91 2.52
CA MET A 59 -9.43 5.74 3.80
C MET A 59 -10.61 6.70 3.95
N LYS A 60 -11.68 6.26 4.61
CA LYS A 60 -12.89 7.07 4.81
C LYS A 60 -12.64 8.30 5.68
N LYS A 61 -11.79 8.19 6.69
CA LYS A 61 -11.42 9.30 7.56
C LYS A 61 -10.39 10.19 6.85
N ASP A 62 -10.72 11.46 6.58
CA ASP A 62 -9.89 12.38 5.79
C ASP A 62 -8.46 12.51 6.31
N SER A 63 -8.28 12.64 7.63
CA SER A 63 -6.94 12.77 8.21
C SER A 63 -6.07 11.52 7.95
N LEU A 64 -6.66 10.32 8.04
CA LEU A 64 -5.97 9.08 7.73
C LEU A 64 -5.74 8.94 6.22
N ASN A 65 -6.70 9.38 5.40
CA ASN A 65 -6.55 9.38 3.95
C ASN A 65 -5.38 10.23 3.49
N GLN A 66 -5.23 11.45 4.03
CA GLN A 66 -4.08 12.31 3.73
C GLN A 66 -2.75 11.66 4.11
N GLN A 67 -2.71 10.96 5.23
CA GLN A 67 -1.54 10.18 5.64
C GLN A 67 -1.24 9.04 4.66
N MET A 68 -2.29 8.36 4.13
CA MET A 68 -2.13 7.33 3.10
C MET A 68 -1.63 7.91 1.77
N VAL A 69 -2.08 9.08 1.37
CA VAL A 69 -1.58 9.76 0.15
C VAL A 69 -0.07 9.98 0.26
N TYR A 70 0.40 10.53 1.38
CA TYR A 70 1.83 10.71 1.64
C TYR A 70 2.58 9.37 1.63
N LEU A 71 2.08 8.38 2.36
CA LEU A 71 2.72 7.08 2.50
C LEU A 71 2.81 6.35 1.16
N ASN A 72 1.75 6.40 0.36
CA ASN A 72 1.71 5.81 -0.99
C ASN A 72 2.76 6.42 -1.92
N ARG A 73 2.99 7.72 -1.83
CA ARG A 73 4.07 8.38 -2.57
C ARG A 73 5.42 7.81 -2.16
N VAL A 74 5.71 7.77 -0.86
CA VAL A 74 6.98 7.25 -0.33
C VAL A 74 7.22 5.80 -0.75
N ILE A 75 6.20 4.94 -0.60
CA ILE A 75 6.26 3.53 -0.99
C ILE A 75 6.48 3.38 -2.50
N SER A 76 5.65 4.05 -3.31
CA SER A 76 5.72 3.97 -4.77
C SER A 76 7.08 4.38 -5.30
N ASP A 77 7.62 5.50 -4.80
CA ASP A 77 8.92 6.02 -5.22
C ASP A 77 10.04 5.01 -4.91
N GLU A 78 10.05 4.47 -3.70
CA GLU A 78 11.11 3.55 -3.28
C GLU A 78 10.99 2.19 -3.97
N VAL A 79 9.77 1.64 -4.12
CA VAL A 79 9.53 0.37 -4.83
C VAL A 79 9.97 0.47 -6.30
N LYS A 80 9.62 1.56 -6.98
CA LYS A 80 9.99 1.81 -8.38
C LYS A 80 11.50 2.02 -8.54
N LYS A 81 12.14 2.74 -7.63
CA LYS A 81 13.60 2.94 -7.59
C LYS A 81 14.34 1.59 -7.57
N HIS A 82 13.81 0.61 -6.88
CA HIS A 82 14.36 -0.75 -6.83
C HIS A 82 13.88 -1.66 -7.97
N GLN A 83 13.12 -1.13 -8.95
CA GLN A 83 12.57 -1.89 -10.08
C GLN A 83 11.70 -3.09 -9.63
N ALA A 84 11.08 -2.98 -8.46
CA ALA A 84 10.08 -3.93 -8.01
C ALA A 84 8.69 -3.57 -8.58
N PHE A 85 7.79 -4.54 -8.63
CA PHE A 85 6.47 -4.34 -9.21
C PHE A 85 5.55 -3.66 -8.19
N PHE A 86 4.93 -2.54 -8.58
CA PHE A 86 4.03 -1.76 -7.74
C PHE A 86 2.61 -1.75 -8.31
N ILE A 87 1.63 -2.07 -7.47
CA ILE A 87 0.20 -2.00 -7.80
C ILE A 87 -0.44 -0.89 -6.95
N ASP A 88 -0.97 0.14 -7.60
CA ASP A 88 -1.81 1.12 -6.93
C ASP A 88 -3.23 0.55 -6.76
N THR A 89 -3.61 0.25 -5.51
CA THR A 89 -4.92 -0.31 -5.19
C THR A 89 -6.04 0.72 -5.18
N ARG A 90 -5.72 2.01 -5.10
CA ARG A 90 -6.70 3.09 -4.92
C ARG A 90 -7.71 3.18 -6.06
N PRO A 91 -7.30 3.25 -7.34
CA PRO A 91 -8.26 3.29 -8.44
C PRO A 91 -9.05 1.99 -8.60
N LEU A 92 -8.46 0.85 -8.24
CA LEU A 92 -9.13 -0.45 -8.33
C LEU A 92 -10.31 -0.56 -7.37
N LEU A 93 -10.22 0.10 -6.23
CA LEU A 93 -11.23 0.09 -5.15
C LEU A 93 -12.18 1.30 -5.21
N GLY A 94 -12.27 1.95 -6.38
CA GLY A 94 -13.16 3.08 -6.62
C GLY A 94 -12.61 4.44 -6.22
N GLY A 95 -11.38 4.52 -5.70
CA GLY A 95 -10.72 5.79 -5.38
C GLY A 95 -10.27 6.51 -6.65
N LYS A 96 -10.73 7.75 -6.84
CA LYS A 96 -10.23 8.65 -7.87
C LYS A 96 -9.65 9.89 -7.20
N ASN A 97 -8.50 10.37 -7.69
CA ASN A 97 -7.87 11.60 -7.16
C ASN A 97 -7.71 11.58 -5.64
N ASP A 98 -7.26 10.45 -5.08
CA ASP A 98 -7.07 10.26 -3.63
C ASP A 98 -8.36 10.39 -2.79
N ILE A 99 -9.54 10.25 -3.42
CA ILE A 99 -10.83 10.29 -2.74
C ILE A 99 -11.28 8.87 -2.41
N TYR A 100 -11.72 8.66 -1.15
CA TYR A 100 -12.31 7.40 -0.73
C TYR A 100 -13.68 7.17 -1.39
N ASN A 101 -13.88 5.95 -1.89
CA ASN A 101 -15.20 5.44 -2.27
C ASN A 101 -15.44 4.07 -1.63
N GLU A 102 -16.66 3.86 -1.16
CA GLU A 102 -17.08 2.59 -0.58
C GLU A 102 -17.49 1.57 -1.67
N TYR A 103 -17.92 2.08 -2.81
CA TYR A 103 -18.50 1.30 -3.92
C TYR A 103 -17.76 1.58 -5.23
N ILE A 104 -17.80 0.59 -6.12
CA ILE A 104 -17.49 0.77 -7.55
C ILE A 104 -18.74 0.48 -8.39
N THR A 105 -18.79 1.04 -9.59
CA THR A 105 -19.83 0.69 -10.57
C THR A 105 -19.23 -0.26 -11.60
N LYS A 106 -19.83 -1.45 -11.74
CA LYS A 106 -19.44 -2.44 -12.75
C LYS A 106 -20.70 -2.96 -13.45
N ASN A 107 -20.75 -2.81 -14.77
CA ASN A 107 -21.90 -3.24 -15.59
C ASN A 107 -23.24 -2.67 -15.08
N GLY A 108 -23.27 -1.40 -14.69
CA GLY A 108 -24.45 -0.72 -14.15
C GLY A 108 -24.81 -1.05 -12.69
N ASN A 109 -24.11 -2.01 -12.07
CA ASN A 109 -24.35 -2.40 -10.69
C ASN A 109 -23.36 -1.73 -9.74
N SER A 110 -23.86 -1.27 -8.58
CA SER A 110 -23.05 -0.76 -7.50
C SER A 110 -22.57 -1.91 -6.62
N ILE A 111 -21.25 -2.11 -6.52
CA ILE A 111 -20.64 -3.20 -5.77
C ILE A 111 -19.83 -2.61 -4.62
N LYS A 112 -20.12 -3.08 -3.41
CA LYS A 112 -19.42 -2.61 -2.20
C LYS A 112 -18.03 -3.22 -2.12
N MET A 113 -16.99 -2.35 -2.09
CA MET A 113 -15.58 -2.75 -2.03
C MET A 113 -14.98 -2.64 -0.64
N ARG A 114 -15.54 -1.80 0.21
CA ARG A 114 -14.99 -1.47 1.53
C ARG A 114 -15.96 -1.87 2.64
N SER A 115 -15.43 -2.27 3.79
CA SER A 115 -16.23 -2.49 4.99
C SER A 115 -16.74 -1.16 5.58
N ALA A 116 -17.70 -1.27 6.52
CA ALA A 116 -18.35 -0.11 7.12
C ALA A 116 -17.40 0.81 7.89
N ASP A 117 -16.28 0.26 8.40
CA ASP A 117 -15.25 1.03 9.10
C ASP A 117 -14.45 1.99 8.21
N GLY A 118 -14.57 1.84 6.88
CA GLY A 118 -13.86 2.66 5.90
C GLY A 118 -12.34 2.41 5.82
N ILE A 119 -11.87 1.29 6.40
CA ILE A 119 -10.46 0.88 6.43
C ILE A 119 -10.28 -0.46 5.72
N HIS A 120 -11.03 -1.48 6.14
CA HIS A 120 -10.92 -2.83 5.59
C HIS A 120 -11.71 -3.02 4.30
N PHE A 121 -11.47 -4.13 3.64
CA PHE A 121 -12.18 -4.53 2.43
C PHE A 121 -13.44 -5.34 2.75
N SER A 122 -14.46 -5.18 1.92
CA SER A 122 -15.56 -6.14 1.84
C SER A 122 -15.08 -7.46 1.24
N THR A 123 -15.90 -8.48 1.26
CA THR A 123 -15.61 -9.75 0.57
C THR A 123 -15.35 -9.55 -0.93
N ASP A 124 -16.09 -8.65 -1.59
CA ASP A 124 -15.90 -8.39 -3.01
C ASP A 124 -14.63 -7.58 -3.27
N GLY A 125 -14.28 -6.64 -2.37
CA GLY A 125 -13.00 -5.94 -2.41
C GLY A 125 -11.81 -6.89 -2.27
N GLN A 126 -11.89 -7.85 -1.34
CA GLN A 126 -10.85 -8.88 -1.17
C GLN A 126 -10.70 -9.75 -2.42
N LYS A 127 -11.82 -10.21 -3.01
CA LYS A 127 -11.81 -10.98 -4.26
C LYS A 127 -11.18 -10.20 -5.42
N LEU A 128 -11.53 -8.92 -5.55
CA LEU A 128 -10.96 -8.07 -6.59
C LEU A 128 -9.43 -7.95 -6.45
N ILE A 129 -8.93 -7.66 -5.26
CA ILE A 129 -7.48 -7.58 -5.02
C ILE A 129 -6.80 -8.93 -5.28
N ALA A 130 -7.38 -10.04 -4.83
CA ALA A 130 -6.86 -11.37 -5.11
C ALA A 130 -6.80 -11.68 -6.62
N GLN A 131 -7.82 -11.30 -7.39
CA GLN A 131 -7.84 -11.44 -8.85
C GLN A 131 -6.74 -10.60 -9.51
N VAL A 132 -6.56 -9.37 -9.07
CA VAL A 132 -5.49 -8.50 -9.59
C VAL A 132 -4.11 -9.09 -9.30
N ILE A 133 -3.85 -9.54 -8.09
CA ILE A 133 -2.59 -10.23 -7.74
C ILE A 133 -2.39 -11.45 -8.65
N SER A 134 -3.39 -12.32 -8.76
CA SER A 134 -3.32 -13.56 -9.56
C SER A 134 -3.06 -13.29 -11.03
N SER A 135 -3.64 -12.22 -11.59
CA SER A 135 -3.44 -11.87 -13.02
C SER A 135 -1.99 -11.48 -13.34
N HIS A 136 -1.21 -11.09 -12.35
CA HIS A 136 0.21 -10.73 -12.50
C HIS A 136 1.16 -11.86 -12.11
N LEU A 137 0.65 -12.97 -11.58
CA LEU A 137 1.46 -14.14 -11.25
C LEU A 137 1.55 -15.04 -12.49
N LYS A 138 2.77 -15.28 -12.98
CA LYS A 138 3.03 -16.30 -13.99
C LYS A 138 3.43 -17.58 -13.26
N ILE A 139 2.65 -18.64 -13.40
CA ILE A 139 3.07 -19.97 -12.98
C ILE A 139 4.01 -20.48 -14.06
N ILE A 140 5.29 -20.62 -13.72
CA ILE A 140 6.28 -21.26 -14.57
C ILE A 140 6.24 -22.75 -14.19
N HIS A 141 5.71 -23.57 -15.07
CA HIS A 141 5.72 -25.04 -14.95
C HIS A 141 7.05 -25.58 -15.45
#